data_b7a397f6c2052c33a805ae6edcb7cbc3
#
_entry.id   b7a397f6c2052c33a805ae6edcb7cbc3
#
_cell.length_a   1.000
_cell.length_b   1.000
_cell.length_c   1.000
_cell.angle_alpha   90.00
_cell.angle_beta   90.00
_cell.angle_gamma   90.00
#
_symmetry.space_group_name_H-M   'P 1'
#
loop_
_entity.id
_entity.type
_entity.pdbx_description
1 polymer ?
#
loop_
_entity_poly.entity_id
_entity_poly.type
_entity_poly.pdbx_seq_one_letter_code
_entity_poly.pdbx_strand_id
1 'polypeptide(L)'
;QIANSCRFGVVNSYLTRAISGVTDNTQNTISFWVKRSKISGSAAGRQPVMGNSGGAGQLEFADNDTFAYNSYAYLTSNVQLFRDTSAWYHIHVYRSTSDGGGAIYVNGVQVTLTTNTAGSAGIFQNGQSLQIGASNNGSVVFDGYIAEVYGIYDQNIAHTEFGEFKNGVWIPKDASSTITFGSHDFYLKFESSGDLGNDSSGNNN
;
A
#
# COMPACT_ATOMS: atom_id res chain seq x y z
N GLN A 1 -16.95 -8.90 -0.81
CA GLN A 1 -17.41 -7.57 -0.39
C GLN A 1 -16.53 -7.08 0.75
N ILE A 2 -16.03 -5.84 0.67
CA ILE A 2 -15.32 -5.20 1.78
C ILE A 2 -16.34 -4.91 2.89
N ALA A 3 -16.08 -5.42 4.08
CA ALA A 3 -16.97 -5.25 5.23
C ALA A 3 -16.54 -4.07 6.12
N ASN A 4 -15.25 -3.83 6.22
CA ASN A 4 -14.68 -2.86 7.16
C ASN A 4 -13.60 -2.00 6.51
N SER A 5 -13.38 -0.82 7.07
CA SER A 5 -12.29 0.08 6.71
C SER A 5 -11.82 0.88 7.91
N CYS A 6 -10.56 1.27 7.93
CA CYS A 6 -10.01 2.16 8.93
C CYS A 6 -9.92 3.59 8.39
N ARG A 7 -10.35 4.58 9.19
CA ARG A 7 -10.24 6.00 8.89
C ARG A 7 -8.94 6.57 9.45
N PHE A 8 -8.17 7.20 8.59
CA PHE A 8 -6.97 7.97 8.92
C PHE A 8 -7.21 9.44 8.60
N GLY A 9 -6.51 10.37 9.23
CA GLY A 9 -6.70 11.79 8.88
C GLY A 9 -6.34 12.81 9.94
N VAL A 10 -5.80 12.37 11.07
CA VAL A 10 -5.26 13.26 12.09
C VAL A 10 -3.82 12.91 12.39
N VAL A 11 -3.05 13.89 12.85
CA VAL A 11 -1.66 13.67 13.29
C VAL A 11 -1.62 12.57 14.35
N ASN A 12 -0.67 11.65 14.23
CA ASN A 12 -0.50 10.47 15.08
C ASN A 12 -1.60 9.40 14.93
N SER A 13 -2.42 9.46 13.90
CA SER A 13 -3.39 8.42 13.55
C SER A 13 -2.78 7.50 12.48
N TYR A 14 -1.99 6.51 12.91
CA TYR A 14 -1.40 5.50 12.03
C TYR A 14 -1.15 4.20 12.80
N LEU A 15 -1.11 3.10 12.08
CA LEU A 15 -0.66 1.82 12.62
C LEU A 15 0.84 1.67 12.36
N THR A 16 1.53 0.98 13.26
CA THR A 16 2.98 0.78 13.13
C THR A 16 3.40 -0.61 13.56
N ARG A 17 4.38 -1.17 12.86
CA ARG A 17 5.01 -2.45 13.16
C ARG A 17 6.51 -2.36 12.93
N ALA A 18 7.32 -2.77 13.90
CA ALA A 18 8.77 -2.88 13.74
C ALA A 18 9.11 -4.00 12.74
N ILE A 19 10.01 -3.74 11.80
CA ILE A 19 10.52 -4.71 10.84
C ILE A 19 11.93 -5.12 11.26
N SER A 20 12.10 -6.43 11.51
CA SER A 20 13.39 -7.03 11.84
C SER A 20 13.52 -8.39 11.17
N GLY A 21 14.77 -8.84 10.97
CA GLY A 21 15.04 -10.15 10.37
C GLY A 21 14.79 -10.25 8.87
N VAL A 22 14.45 -9.15 8.21
CA VAL A 22 14.43 -9.09 6.74
C VAL A 22 15.88 -8.94 6.25
N THR A 23 16.32 -9.88 5.42
CA THR A 23 17.70 -9.90 4.90
C THR A 23 17.81 -9.25 3.53
N ASP A 24 16.69 -9.19 2.83
CA ASP A 24 16.63 -8.68 1.48
C ASP A 24 15.27 -8.04 1.23
N ASN A 25 15.28 -6.96 0.48
CA ASN A 25 14.09 -6.24 0.06
C ASN A 25 13.98 -6.28 -1.47
N THR A 26 14.29 -7.44 -2.04
CA THR A 26 14.38 -7.63 -3.49
C THR A 26 13.02 -7.57 -4.14
N GLN A 27 12.00 -8.11 -3.49
CA GLN A 27 10.64 -8.09 -4.02
C GLN A 27 9.60 -7.95 -2.89
N ASN A 28 8.47 -7.39 -3.23
CA ASN A 28 7.31 -7.33 -2.35
C ASN A 28 6.04 -7.11 -3.15
N THR A 29 4.94 -7.58 -2.59
CA THR A 29 3.59 -7.34 -3.09
C THR A 29 2.78 -6.63 -2.02
N ILE A 30 2.15 -5.52 -2.38
CA ILE A 30 1.26 -4.75 -1.52
C ILE A 30 -0.07 -4.60 -2.25
N SER A 31 -1.15 -4.90 -1.55
CA SER A 31 -2.51 -4.73 -2.08
C SER A 31 -3.40 -4.10 -1.03
N PHE A 32 -4.18 -3.11 -1.40
CA PHE A 32 -5.14 -2.46 -0.51
C PHE A 32 -6.23 -1.75 -1.28
N TRP A 33 -7.35 -1.53 -0.61
CA TRP A 33 -8.37 -0.61 -1.07
C TRP A 33 -8.23 0.73 -0.35
N VAL A 34 -8.38 1.81 -1.09
CA VAL A 34 -8.17 3.16 -0.55
C VAL A 34 -9.22 4.13 -1.10
N LYS A 35 -9.69 5.01 -0.23
CA LYS A 35 -10.55 6.15 -0.57
C LYS A 35 -9.96 7.39 0.07
N ARG A 36 -9.67 8.40 -0.75
CA ARG A 36 -9.12 9.68 -0.28
C ARG A 36 -10.25 10.55 0.28
N SER A 37 -9.99 11.28 1.36
CA SER A 37 -10.89 12.34 1.85
C SER A 37 -10.39 13.74 1.49
N LYS A 38 -9.14 13.83 1.05
CA LYS A 38 -8.50 15.08 0.67
C LYS A 38 -7.71 14.90 -0.61
N ILE A 39 -7.83 15.84 -1.53
CA ILE A 39 -7.00 15.91 -2.72
C ILE A 39 -5.67 16.57 -2.33
N SER A 40 -4.54 16.03 -2.78
CA SER A 40 -3.26 16.70 -2.74
C SER A 40 -3.36 17.93 -3.62
N GLY A 41 -2.67 18.93 -3.34
CA GLY A 41 -2.49 20.08 -4.20
C GLY A 41 -1.10 20.56 -3.88
N SER A 42 -0.52 21.40 -4.69
CA SER A 42 0.84 21.89 -4.50
C SER A 42 1.13 22.45 -3.09
N ALA A 43 0.11 22.83 -2.34
CA ALA A 43 0.21 23.31 -0.96
C ALA A 43 -0.10 22.25 0.11
N ALA A 44 -0.65 21.09 -0.25
CA ALA A 44 -1.11 20.07 0.70
C ALA A 44 -0.08 18.96 0.93
N GLY A 45 0.94 18.88 0.10
CA GLY A 45 1.97 17.87 0.19
C GLY A 45 1.49 16.46 -0.21
N ARG A 46 2.37 15.52 -0.04
CA ARG A 46 2.15 14.11 -0.33
C ARG A 46 1.28 13.45 0.74
N GLN A 47 0.56 12.39 0.36
CA GLN A 47 -0.28 11.61 1.26
C GLN A 47 0.15 10.13 1.22
N PRO A 48 1.06 9.71 2.10
CA PRO A 48 1.50 8.33 2.19
C PRO A 48 0.41 7.46 2.77
N VAL A 49 -0.09 6.52 1.97
CA VAL A 49 -1.02 5.48 2.42
C VAL A 49 -0.29 4.47 3.29
N MET A 50 0.97 4.19 2.94
CA MET A 50 1.86 3.30 3.66
C MET A 50 3.31 3.78 3.49
N GLY A 51 4.14 3.61 4.51
CA GLY A 51 5.54 3.97 4.45
C GLY A 51 6.36 3.36 5.57
N ASN A 52 7.61 3.73 5.65
CA ASN A 52 8.46 3.36 6.78
C ASN A 52 8.87 4.57 7.63
N SER A 53 9.37 4.30 8.82
CA SER A 53 9.79 5.34 9.78
C SER A 53 10.97 6.18 9.28
N GLY A 54 11.81 5.65 8.39
CA GLY A 54 12.93 6.37 7.77
C GLY A 54 12.51 7.25 6.58
N GLY A 55 11.25 7.18 6.14
CA GLY A 55 10.74 7.98 5.03
C GLY A 55 11.22 7.56 3.63
N ALA A 56 11.93 6.42 3.52
CA ALA A 56 12.51 5.98 2.26
C ALA A 56 11.63 5.00 1.46
N GLY A 57 10.72 4.29 2.10
CA GLY A 57 9.77 3.38 1.44
C GLY A 57 8.35 3.90 1.62
N GLN A 58 7.78 4.53 0.61
CA GLN A 58 6.45 5.13 0.69
C GLN A 58 5.59 4.74 -0.50
N LEU A 59 4.35 4.33 -0.23
CA LEU A 59 3.27 4.21 -1.20
C LEU A 59 2.35 5.40 -0.98
N GLU A 60 2.27 6.32 -1.93
CA GLU A 60 1.70 7.63 -1.70
C GLU A 60 0.93 8.20 -2.88
N PHE A 61 -0.06 9.01 -2.58
CA PHE A 61 -0.56 9.98 -3.55
C PHE A 61 0.39 11.18 -3.51
N ALA A 62 0.99 11.46 -4.64
CA ALA A 62 1.94 12.53 -4.80
C ALA A 62 1.26 13.92 -4.79
N ASP A 63 2.05 14.98 -4.72
CA ASP A 63 1.57 16.35 -4.69
C ASP A 63 0.79 16.77 -5.96
N ASN A 64 1.00 16.05 -7.07
CA ASN A 64 0.27 16.23 -8.33
C ASN A 64 -0.93 15.26 -8.49
N ASP A 65 -1.31 14.53 -7.42
CA ASP A 65 -2.38 13.53 -7.38
C ASP A 65 -2.15 12.26 -8.20
N THR A 66 -0.95 11.99 -8.68
CA THR A 66 -0.57 10.66 -9.19
C THR A 66 -0.27 9.71 -8.04
N PHE A 67 -0.19 8.41 -8.31
CA PHE A 67 0.24 7.43 -7.31
C PHE A 67 1.70 7.04 -7.56
N ALA A 68 2.48 6.95 -6.50
CA ALA A 68 3.90 6.66 -6.59
C ALA A 68 4.37 5.72 -5.49
N TYR A 69 5.44 4.97 -5.78
CA TYR A 69 6.25 4.29 -4.80
C TYR A 69 7.57 5.05 -4.66
N ASN A 70 7.87 5.44 -3.42
CA ASN A 70 9.06 6.17 -3.01
C ASN A 70 9.30 7.50 -3.74
N SER A 71 8.34 8.42 -3.62
CA SER A 71 8.52 9.83 -4.00
C SER A 71 9.01 10.03 -5.43
N TYR A 72 8.44 9.28 -6.37
CA TYR A 72 8.81 9.25 -7.79
C TYR A 72 10.13 8.53 -8.12
N ALA A 73 10.85 8.00 -7.12
CA ALA A 73 12.14 7.40 -7.38
C ALA A 73 12.07 6.00 -7.99
N TYR A 74 10.99 5.24 -7.70
CA TYR A 74 10.91 3.84 -8.13
C TYR A 74 9.78 3.58 -9.12
N LEU A 75 8.53 3.68 -8.68
CA LEU A 75 7.38 3.47 -9.53
C LEU A 75 6.49 4.70 -9.45
N THR A 76 6.20 5.31 -10.58
CA THR A 76 5.30 6.46 -10.64
C THR A 76 4.27 6.25 -11.74
N SER A 77 2.99 6.30 -11.38
CA SER A 77 1.91 6.25 -12.36
C SER A 77 1.99 7.46 -13.30
N ASN A 78 1.69 7.21 -14.57
CA ASN A 78 1.88 8.21 -15.62
C ASN A 78 0.94 9.42 -15.46
N VAL A 79 -0.29 9.25 -15.91
CA VAL A 79 -1.23 10.38 -16.06
C VAL A 79 -2.52 10.20 -15.27
N GLN A 80 -2.68 9.07 -14.59
CA GLN A 80 -3.88 8.82 -13.80
C GLN A 80 -3.88 9.71 -12.56
N LEU A 81 -4.85 10.60 -12.48
CA LEU A 81 -5.05 11.50 -11.36
C LEU A 81 -6.16 10.95 -10.45
N PHE A 82 -5.84 10.80 -9.18
CA PHE A 82 -6.73 10.21 -8.16
C PHE A 82 -7.49 11.34 -7.43
N ARG A 83 -8.36 12.06 -8.14
CA ARG A 83 -9.06 13.26 -7.63
C ARG A 83 -10.53 13.04 -7.24
N ASP A 84 -11.06 11.85 -7.46
CA ASP A 84 -12.41 11.52 -7.02
C ASP A 84 -12.36 11.03 -5.56
N THR A 85 -12.77 11.88 -4.63
CA THR A 85 -12.83 11.56 -3.21
C THR A 85 -14.05 10.69 -2.84
N SER A 86 -14.97 10.45 -3.77
CA SER A 86 -16.10 9.52 -3.58
C SER A 86 -15.74 8.08 -3.94
N ALA A 87 -14.72 7.89 -4.79
CA ALA A 87 -14.34 6.60 -5.32
C ALA A 87 -13.44 5.80 -4.36
N TRP A 88 -13.65 4.50 -4.33
CA TRP A 88 -12.70 3.53 -3.84
C TRP A 88 -11.78 3.08 -4.98
N TYR A 89 -10.50 3.02 -4.71
CA TYR A 89 -9.49 2.49 -5.63
C TYR A 89 -8.87 1.23 -5.01
N HIS A 90 -8.80 0.15 -5.77
CA HIS A 90 -7.93 -0.96 -5.45
C HIS A 90 -6.54 -0.64 -6.01
N ILE A 91 -5.56 -0.61 -5.16
CA ILE A 91 -4.15 -0.42 -5.56
C ILE A 91 -3.42 -1.72 -5.27
N HIS A 92 -2.77 -2.26 -6.29
CA HIS A 92 -1.84 -3.35 -6.17
C HIS A 92 -0.49 -2.89 -6.70
N VAL A 93 0.55 -3.11 -5.91
CA VAL A 93 1.92 -2.79 -6.26
C VAL A 93 2.78 -4.03 -6.12
N TYR A 94 3.45 -4.37 -7.17
CA TYR A 94 4.55 -5.32 -7.17
C TYR A 94 5.85 -4.58 -7.43
N ARG A 95 6.87 -4.87 -6.64
CA ARG A 95 8.22 -4.33 -6.80
C ARG A 95 9.24 -5.46 -6.73
N SER A 96 10.22 -5.42 -7.63
CA SER A 96 11.33 -6.35 -7.66
C SER A 96 12.62 -5.63 -8.02
N THR A 97 13.67 -5.86 -7.25
CA THR A 97 15.02 -5.38 -7.60
C THR A 97 15.68 -6.27 -8.63
N SER A 98 15.41 -7.58 -8.60
CA SER A 98 15.94 -8.54 -9.58
C SER A 98 15.40 -8.31 -10.99
N ASP A 99 14.13 -7.88 -11.09
CA ASP A 99 13.46 -7.62 -12.37
C ASP A 99 13.68 -6.17 -12.86
N GLY A 100 14.45 -5.38 -12.11
CA GLY A 100 14.78 -4.00 -12.47
C GLY A 100 13.65 -2.99 -12.31
N GLY A 101 12.57 -3.33 -11.59
CA GLY A 101 11.42 -2.42 -11.40
C GLY A 101 10.21 -3.09 -10.79
N GLY A 102 9.04 -2.80 -11.33
CA GLY A 102 7.77 -3.35 -10.83
C GLY A 102 6.57 -2.93 -11.65
N ALA A 103 5.39 -3.08 -11.04
CA ALA A 103 4.12 -2.71 -11.66
C ALA A 103 3.17 -2.12 -10.61
N ILE A 104 2.32 -1.23 -11.06
CA ILE A 104 1.16 -0.72 -10.31
C ILE A 104 -0.09 -1.08 -11.09
N TYR A 105 -1.06 -1.65 -10.40
CA TYR A 105 -2.40 -1.91 -10.93
C TYR A 105 -3.42 -1.08 -10.16
N VAL A 106 -4.36 -0.50 -10.88
CA VAL A 106 -5.47 0.25 -10.32
C VAL A 106 -6.77 -0.39 -10.79
N ASN A 107 -7.59 -0.87 -9.86
CA ASN A 107 -8.84 -1.57 -10.17
C ASN A 107 -8.65 -2.68 -11.21
N GLY A 108 -7.59 -3.49 -11.04
CA GLY A 108 -7.27 -4.63 -11.92
C GLY A 108 -6.60 -4.28 -13.25
N VAL A 109 -6.37 -3.00 -13.53
CA VAL A 109 -5.73 -2.55 -14.78
C VAL A 109 -4.33 -2.04 -14.49
N GLN A 110 -3.34 -2.56 -15.21
CA GLN A 110 -1.96 -2.08 -15.09
C GLN A 110 -1.87 -0.64 -15.62
N VAL A 111 -1.26 0.23 -14.82
CA VAL A 111 -1.03 1.62 -15.23
C VAL A 111 0.34 1.76 -15.89
N THR A 112 0.42 2.65 -16.87
CA THR A 112 1.72 3.03 -17.46
C THR A 112 2.52 3.82 -16.44
N LEU A 113 3.80 3.49 -16.31
CA LEU A 113 4.71 4.16 -15.38
C LEU A 113 5.60 5.16 -16.14
N THR A 114 5.81 6.34 -15.56
CA THR A 114 6.80 7.31 -16.02
C THR A 114 8.19 7.00 -15.47
N THR A 115 8.24 6.44 -14.26
CA THR A 115 9.45 5.92 -13.64
C THR A 115 9.20 4.46 -13.28
N ASN A 116 10.13 3.61 -13.66
CA ASN A 116 10.11 2.19 -13.32
C ASN A 116 11.54 1.73 -13.05
N THR A 117 11.98 1.82 -11.81
CA THR A 117 13.31 1.41 -11.36
C THR A 117 13.20 0.60 -10.07
N ALA A 118 14.14 -0.30 -9.87
CA ALA A 118 14.14 -1.18 -8.71
C ALA A 118 14.34 -0.42 -7.39
N GLY A 119 15.27 0.51 -7.34
CA GLY A 119 15.69 1.19 -6.11
C GLY A 119 16.19 0.23 -5.02
N SER A 120 16.80 0.77 -3.98
CA SER A 120 17.35 -0.02 -2.87
C SER A 120 16.50 -0.01 -1.59
N ALA A 121 15.60 0.94 -1.43
CA ALA A 121 14.77 1.05 -0.23
C ALA A 121 13.32 0.62 -0.52
N GLY A 122 12.74 -0.15 0.38
CA GLY A 122 11.35 -0.58 0.30
C GLY A 122 10.61 -0.31 1.61
N ILE A 123 9.34 -0.65 1.64
CA ILE A 123 8.53 -0.52 2.86
C ILE A 123 8.94 -1.55 3.92
N PHE A 124 9.34 -2.75 3.51
CA PHE A 124 9.95 -3.76 4.38
C PHE A 124 11.46 -3.50 4.44
N GLN A 125 11.90 -2.82 5.47
CA GLN A 125 13.30 -2.47 5.65
C GLN A 125 13.74 -2.81 7.07
N ASN A 126 14.79 -3.60 7.18
CA ASN A 126 15.33 -4.00 8.48
C ASN A 126 15.72 -2.80 9.35
N GLY A 127 15.33 -2.81 10.61
CA GLY A 127 15.58 -1.73 11.56
C GLY A 127 14.66 -0.51 11.42
N GLN A 128 13.67 -0.56 10.51
CA GLN A 128 12.64 0.46 10.37
C GLN A 128 11.30 -0.06 10.89
N SER A 129 10.36 0.86 11.13
CA SER A 129 8.97 0.49 11.39
C SER A 129 8.13 0.75 10.13
N LEU A 130 7.38 -0.26 9.72
CA LEU A 130 6.31 -0.09 8.74
C LEU A 130 5.21 0.77 9.36
N GLN A 131 4.65 1.69 8.60
CA GLN A 131 3.57 2.57 9.01
C GLN A 131 2.43 2.51 7.98
N ILE A 132 1.18 2.39 8.45
CA ILE A 132 -0.03 2.44 7.61
C ILE A 132 -0.82 3.69 8.00
N GLY A 133 -1.18 4.50 7.02
CA GLY A 133 -1.79 5.82 7.21
C GLY A 133 -0.79 6.95 7.42
N ALA A 134 0.52 6.66 7.40
CA ALA A 134 1.57 7.65 7.56
C ALA A 134 2.93 7.18 7.02
N SER A 135 3.91 8.06 7.08
CA SER A 135 5.33 7.78 6.88
C SER A 135 6.18 8.72 7.75
N ASN A 136 7.50 8.46 7.79
CA ASN A 136 8.48 9.31 8.46
C ASN A 136 8.08 9.62 9.92
N ASN A 137 7.83 8.56 10.71
CA ASN A 137 7.41 8.65 12.11
C ASN A 137 6.13 9.49 12.32
N GLY A 138 5.17 9.39 11.41
CA GLY A 138 3.90 10.12 11.51
C GLY A 138 3.99 11.59 11.10
N SER A 139 5.12 12.07 10.61
CA SER A 139 5.29 13.46 10.19
C SER A 139 4.50 13.80 8.93
N VAL A 140 4.25 12.78 8.07
CA VAL A 140 3.42 12.91 6.88
C VAL A 140 2.30 11.89 7.00
N VAL A 141 1.06 12.36 6.92
CA VAL A 141 -0.13 11.52 7.17
C VAL A 141 -1.03 11.45 5.94
N PHE A 142 -1.71 10.30 5.82
CA PHE A 142 -2.78 10.08 4.87
C PHE A 142 -4.10 10.59 5.43
N ASP A 143 -4.95 11.15 4.58
CA ASP A 143 -6.31 11.56 4.92
C ASP A 143 -7.32 10.81 4.06
N GLY A 144 -7.94 9.77 4.64
CA GLY A 144 -8.86 8.90 3.92
C GLY A 144 -9.18 7.61 4.67
N TYR A 145 -9.67 6.65 3.92
CA TYR A 145 -10.04 5.32 4.39
C TYR A 145 -9.17 4.27 3.70
N ILE A 146 -8.77 3.24 4.44
CA ILE A 146 -8.02 2.10 3.93
C ILE A 146 -8.76 0.82 4.34
N ALA A 147 -8.77 -0.18 3.46
CA ALA A 147 -9.39 -1.47 3.70
C ALA A 147 -8.60 -2.60 3.04
N GLU A 148 -8.73 -3.82 3.59
CA GLU A 148 -8.16 -5.04 3.00
C GLU A 148 -6.68 -4.88 2.65
N VAL A 149 -5.83 -4.65 3.66
CA VAL A 149 -4.40 -4.39 3.44
C VAL A 149 -3.62 -5.69 3.51
N TYR A 150 -3.01 -6.08 2.41
CA TYR A 150 -2.06 -7.18 2.33
C TYR A 150 -0.65 -6.60 2.15
N GLY A 151 0.27 -7.01 3.00
CA GLY A 151 1.68 -6.75 2.86
C GLY A 151 2.44 -8.07 2.77
N ILE A 152 3.02 -8.37 1.62
CA ILE A 152 3.69 -9.63 1.32
C ILE A 152 5.16 -9.35 1.02
N TYR A 153 6.02 -9.91 1.86
CA TYR A 153 7.46 -9.81 1.74
C TYR A 153 8.02 -10.95 0.89
N ASP A 154 8.96 -10.62 0.04
CA ASP A 154 9.74 -11.56 -0.80
C ASP A 154 8.91 -12.49 -1.71
N GLN A 155 7.71 -12.04 -2.10
CA GLN A 155 6.83 -12.77 -3.02
C GLN A 155 6.20 -11.82 -4.04
N ASN A 156 6.02 -12.32 -5.26
CA ASN A 156 5.22 -11.71 -6.32
C ASN A 156 3.87 -12.42 -6.42
N ILE A 157 2.85 -11.82 -5.86
CA ILE A 157 1.47 -12.33 -5.92
C ILE A 157 0.70 -11.53 -6.99
N ALA A 158 0.03 -12.22 -7.90
CA ALA A 158 -0.71 -11.58 -8.97
C ALA A 158 -1.88 -10.73 -8.43
N HIS A 159 -2.13 -9.58 -9.06
CA HIS A 159 -3.24 -8.69 -8.68
C HIS A 159 -4.60 -9.38 -8.71
N THR A 160 -4.77 -10.41 -9.56
CA THR A 160 -6.00 -11.21 -9.69
C THR A 160 -6.30 -12.11 -8.48
N GLU A 161 -5.36 -12.26 -7.55
CA GLU A 161 -5.65 -12.92 -6.27
C GLU A 161 -6.44 -12.00 -5.34
N PHE A 162 -6.26 -10.69 -5.43
CA PHE A 162 -6.89 -9.70 -4.55
C PHE A 162 -8.19 -9.10 -5.09
N GLY A 163 -8.51 -9.37 -6.35
CA GLY A 163 -9.72 -8.88 -6.99
C GLY A 163 -10.04 -9.61 -8.29
N GLU A 164 -11.22 -9.35 -8.80
CA GLU A 164 -11.70 -9.91 -10.07
C GLU A 164 -12.66 -8.93 -10.78
N PHE A 165 -12.77 -9.06 -12.09
CA PHE A 165 -13.83 -8.38 -12.84
C PHE A 165 -15.14 -9.16 -12.78
N LYS A 166 -16.20 -8.50 -12.31
CA LYS A 166 -17.58 -9.02 -12.37
C LYS A 166 -18.48 -8.01 -13.04
N ASN A 167 -19.05 -8.39 -14.16
CA ASN A 167 -19.88 -7.51 -15.00
C ASN A 167 -19.17 -6.18 -15.36
N GLY A 168 -17.89 -6.24 -15.65
CA GLY A 168 -17.08 -5.07 -16.01
C GLY A 168 -16.63 -4.19 -14.82
N VAL A 169 -16.98 -4.56 -13.60
CA VAL A 169 -16.56 -3.84 -12.38
C VAL A 169 -15.52 -4.67 -11.64
N TRP A 170 -14.44 -4.03 -11.25
CA TRP A 170 -13.42 -4.66 -10.39
C TRP A 170 -13.93 -4.74 -8.95
N ILE A 171 -13.98 -5.95 -8.40
CA ILE A 171 -14.47 -6.23 -7.06
C ILE A 171 -13.41 -6.97 -6.23
N PRO A 172 -13.43 -6.83 -4.89
CA PRO A 172 -12.47 -7.49 -4.02
C PRO A 172 -12.71 -9.00 -3.94
N LYS A 173 -11.60 -9.76 -3.91
CA LYS A 173 -11.52 -11.18 -3.54
C LYS A 173 -10.83 -11.29 -2.19
N ASP A 174 -11.20 -12.31 -1.43
CA ASP A 174 -10.43 -12.73 -0.24
C ASP A 174 -9.29 -13.64 -0.69
N ALA A 175 -8.09 -13.10 -0.66
CA ALA A 175 -6.87 -13.81 -1.05
C ALA A 175 -6.28 -14.66 0.08
N SER A 176 -6.82 -14.58 1.30
CA SER A 176 -6.24 -15.25 2.48
C SER A 176 -6.19 -16.79 2.36
N SER A 177 -7.05 -17.38 1.55
CA SER A 177 -7.07 -18.82 1.29
C SER A 177 -6.12 -19.27 0.17
N THR A 178 -5.61 -18.35 -0.65
CA THR A 178 -4.74 -18.65 -1.79
C THR A 178 -3.30 -18.24 -1.57
N ILE A 179 -3.04 -17.32 -0.64
CA ILE A 179 -1.70 -16.84 -0.28
C ILE A 179 -1.13 -17.69 0.85
N THR A 180 0.11 -18.15 0.67
CA THR A 180 0.91 -18.69 1.77
C THR A 180 1.67 -17.55 2.41
N PHE A 181 1.26 -17.13 3.60
CA PHE A 181 1.87 -16.04 4.33
C PHE A 181 3.22 -16.47 4.94
N GLY A 182 4.29 -15.76 4.59
CA GLY A 182 5.58 -15.84 5.25
C GLY A 182 5.59 -15.07 6.57
N SER A 183 6.63 -15.25 7.39
CA SER A 183 6.71 -14.68 8.75
C SER A 183 6.67 -13.16 8.83
N HIS A 184 6.96 -12.45 7.74
CA HIS A 184 6.92 -10.99 7.68
C HIS A 184 5.65 -10.44 7.02
N ASP A 185 4.80 -11.34 6.52
CA ASP A 185 3.56 -10.97 5.84
C ASP A 185 2.47 -10.62 6.83
N PHE A 186 1.53 -9.81 6.39
CA PHE A 186 0.36 -9.43 7.19
C PHE A 186 -0.88 -9.21 6.32
N TYR A 187 -2.05 -9.34 6.95
CA TYR A 187 -3.34 -9.04 6.36
C TYR A 187 -4.25 -8.32 7.36
N LEU A 188 -4.62 -7.08 7.07
CA LEU A 188 -5.48 -6.28 7.94
C LEU A 188 -6.88 -6.12 7.33
N LYS A 189 -7.86 -6.73 7.99
CA LYS A 189 -9.29 -6.64 7.64
C LYS A 189 -10.00 -5.46 8.30
N PHE A 190 -9.40 -4.87 9.36
CA PHE A 190 -10.02 -3.85 10.21
C PHE A 190 -11.37 -4.29 10.82
N GLU A 191 -11.52 -5.57 11.11
CA GLU A 191 -12.77 -6.15 11.62
C GLU A 191 -12.99 -5.96 13.11
N SER A 192 -11.94 -5.67 13.86
CA SER A 192 -11.99 -5.44 15.31
C SER A 192 -11.86 -3.94 15.63
N SER A 193 -12.93 -3.32 16.10
CA SER A 193 -12.90 -1.91 16.50
C SER A 193 -12.03 -1.64 17.75
N GLY A 194 -11.76 -2.67 18.54
CA GLY A 194 -10.87 -2.60 19.70
C GLY A 194 -9.40 -2.82 19.37
N ASP A 195 -9.11 -3.39 18.18
CA ASP A 195 -7.76 -3.65 17.71
C ASP A 195 -7.74 -3.57 16.17
N LEU A 196 -7.55 -2.37 15.66
CA LEU A 196 -7.47 -2.13 14.22
C LEU A 196 -6.20 -2.68 13.57
N GLY A 197 -5.18 -3.01 14.38
CA GLY A 197 -3.95 -3.63 13.93
C GLY A 197 -3.99 -5.15 13.88
N ASN A 198 -5.12 -5.77 14.24
CA ASN A 198 -5.26 -7.24 14.25
C ASN A 198 -4.88 -7.86 12.91
N ASP A 199 -3.84 -8.70 12.92
CA ASP A 199 -3.33 -9.39 11.75
C ASP A 199 -4.08 -10.70 11.49
N SER A 200 -4.77 -10.76 10.37
CA SER A 200 -5.54 -11.92 9.93
C SER A 200 -4.74 -12.91 9.08
N SER A 201 -3.43 -12.70 8.91
CA SER A 201 -2.56 -13.65 8.19
C SER A 201 -2.28 -14.93 8.97
N GLY A 202 -2.47 -14.92 10.29
CA GLY A 202 -2.09 -15.98 11.20
C GLY A 202 -0.69 -15.83 11.81
N ASN A 203 0.09 -14.82 11.39
CA ASN A 203 1.43 -14.56 11.93
C ASN A 203 1.40 -13.74 13.22
N ASN A 204 0.30 -13.04 13.48
CA ASN A 204 0.13 -12.13 14.62
C ASN A 204 1.19 -11.01 14.64
N ASN A 205 1.40 -10.41 13.48
CA ASN A 205 2.39 -9.37 13.21
C ASN A 205 1.90 -7.96 13.58
#